data_7bbd27c13fa313c6edc4914ed7f3045d
#
_entry.id   7bbd27c13fa313c6edc4914ed7f3045d
#
_cell.length_a   1.000
_cell.length_b   1.000
_cell.length_c   1.000
_cell.angle_alpha   90.00
_cell.angle_beta   90.00
_cell.angle_gamma   90.00
#
_symmetry.space_group_name_H-M   'P 1'
#
loop_
_entity.id
_entity.type
_entity.pdbx_description
1 polymer ?
#
loop_
_entity_poly.entity_id
_entity_poly.type
_entity_poly.pdbx_seq_one_letter_code
_entity_poly.pdbx_strand_id
1 'polypeptide(L)'
;TRTAELADVVLPASVGWAESDGTVTSSERRVQRVRPALTPPEGARHDHEIIGQLAERFGVSWPSSTPEELWDELRSLSPMHKGMTYARLEQGEGLQWPCPDLDHPGTQYLHAWLWEEDLGGRSPAPFSLTNHEGPKEQLTPDFPLRLTTGRVLDSYNTGVQTRGYSSPIRSGVDLEISHQ
;
A
#
# COMPACT_ATOMS: atom_id res chain seq x y z
N THR A 1 -16.86 1.72 -15.89
CA THR A 1 -17.02 2.83 -14.93
C THR A 1 -17.20 4.14 -15.69
N ARG A 2 -17.74 5.19 -15.03
CA ARG A 2 -17.84 6.53 -15.65
C ARG A 2 -16.49 7.08 -16.08
N THR A 3 -15.42 6.77 -15.35
CA THR A 3 -14.06 7.16 -15.73
C THR A 3 -13.63 6.46 -17.02
N ALA A 4 -13.93 5.17 -17.18
CA ALA A 4 -13.60 4.44 -18.39
C ALA A 4 -14.38 4.94 -19.62
N GLU A 5 -15.60 5.46 -19.44
CA GLU A 5 -16.41 6.07 -20.51
C GLU A 5 -15.81 7.38 -21.04
N LEU A 6 -14.99 8.05 -20.23
CA LEU A 6 -14.31 9.31 -20.57
C LEU A 6 -12.86 9.11 -21.03
N ALA A 7 -12.33 7.90 -20.92
CA ALA A 7 -10.94 7.61 -21.25
C ALA A 7 -10.77 7.32 -22.74
N ASP A 8 -9.70 7.82 -23.35
CA ASP A 8 -9.33 7.50 -24.74
C ASP A 8 -8.80 6.07 -24.87
N VAL A 9 -8.20 5.53 -23.80
CA VAL A 9 -7.66 4.18 -23.72
C VAL A 9 -8.04 3.53 -22.40
N VAL A 10 -8.54 2.31 -22.44
CA VAL A 10 -8.86 1.49 -21.27
C VAL A 10 -8.01 0.23 -21.31
N LEU A 11 -7.22 -0.01 -20.28
CA LEU A 11 -6.37 -1.17 -20.12
C LEU A 11 -6.95 -2.07 -19.02
N PRO A 12 -7.57 -3.23 -19.37
CA PRO A 12 -8.12 -4.12 -18.37
C PRO A 12 -7.01 -4.78 -17.57
N ALA A 13 -7.05 -4.57 -16.24
CA ALA A 13 -6.09 -5.16 -15.32
C ALA A 13 -6.72 -6.27 -14.49
N SER A 14 -5.90 -7.24 -14.10
CA SER A 14 -6.28 -8.28 -13.14
C SER A 14 -6.41 -7.71 -11.72
N VAL A 15 -7.16 -8.43 -10.87
CA VAL A 15 -7.27 -8.08 -9.44
C VAL A 15 -6.07 -8.62 -8.67
N GLY A 16 -5.28 -7.72 -8.08
CA GLY A 16 -4.01 -8.06 -7.43
C GLY A 16 -4.11 -9.02 -6.24
N TRP A 17 -5.28 -9.15 -5.61
CA TRP A 17 -5.46 -9.98 -4.41
C TRP A 17 -5.98 -11.39 -4.71
N ALA A 18 -6.59 -11.60 -5.84
CA ALA A 18 -7.25 -12.85 -6.18
C ALA A 18 -6.73 -13.49 -7.46
N GLU A 19 -6.24 -12.70 -8.39
CA GLU A 19 -5.87 -13.11 -9.74
C GLU A 19 -4.37 -13.01 -10.04
N SER A 20 -3.59 -12.37 -9.14
CA SER A 20 -2.15 -12.16 -9.34
C SER A 20 -1.31 -12.86 -8.29
N ASP A 21 -0.09 -13.23 -8.67
CA ASP A 21 0.98 -13.62 -7.76
C ASP A 21 1.76 -12.38 -7.30
N GLY A 22 2.40 -12.45 -6.14
CA GLY A 22 3.22 -11.37 -5.65
C GLY A 22 3.40 -11.35 -4.14
N THR A 23 3.64 -10.14 -3.63
CA THR A 23 3.75 -9.86 -2.20
C THR A 23 2.82 -8.72 -1.81
N VAL A 24 2.34 -8.74 -0.57
CA VAL A 24 1.61 -7.63 0.05
C VAL A 24 2.20 -7.30 1.40
N THR A 25 2.10 -6.05 1.79
CA THR A 25 2.55 -5.59 3.10
C THR A 25 1.35 -5.14 3.92
N SER A 26 1.19 -5.70 5.10
CA SER A 26 0.16 -5.29 6.07
C SER A 26 0.54 -3.99 6.78
N SER A 27 -0.42 -3.40 7.51
CA SER A 27 -0.17 -2.20 8.32
C SER A 27 0.83 -2.41 9.45
N GLU A 28 1.07 -3.66 9.87
CA GLU A 28 2.11 -4.01 10.84
C GLU A 28 3.50 -4.26 10.20
N ARG A 29 3.69 -3.86 8.95
CA ARG A 29 4.94 -4.03 8.18
C ARG A 29 5.26 -5.48 7.84
N ARG A 30 4.29 -6.37 7.88
CA ARG A 30 4.45 -7.78 7.54
C ARG A 30 4.30 -7.97 6.05
N VAL A 31 5.35 -8.44 5.42
CA VAL A 31 5.34 -8.85 4.01
C VAL A 31 4.92 -10.30 3.91
N GLN A 32 3.92 -10.57 3.11
CA GLN A 32 3.32 -11.89 2.91
C GLN A 32 3.21 -12.20 1.42
N ARG A 33 3.19 -13.49 1.09
CA ARG A 33 2.93 -13.95 -0.28
C ARG A 33 1.44 -13.88 -0.61
N VAL A 34 1.14 -13.41 -1.80
CA VAL A 34 -0.17 -13.53 -2.44
C VAL A 34 -0.06 -14.52 -3.57
N ARG A 35 -1.04 -15.40 -3.70
CA ARG A 35 -1.14 -16.39 -4.78
C ARG A 35 -2.48 -16.26 -5.48
N PRO A 36 -2.53 -16.44 -6.80
CA PRO A 36 -3.78 -16.39 -7.53
C PRO A 36 -4.72 -17.51 -7.07
N ALA A 37 -5.95 -17.15 -6.75
CA ALA A 37 -7.05 -18.07 -6.45
C ALA A 37 -8.02 -18.18 -7.62
N LEU A 38 -8.02 -17.19 -8.50
CA LEU A 38 -8.89 -17.09 -9.67
C LEU A 38 -8.06 -16.81 -10.92
N THR A 39 -8.58 -17.25 -12.07
CA THR A 39 -8.02 -16.86 -13.36
C THR A 39 -8.59 -15.50 -13.77
N PRO A 40 -7.77 -14.55 -14.20
CA PRO A 40 -8.26 -13.28 -14.72
C PRO A 40 -9.25 -13.49 -15.88
N PRO A 41 -10.23 -12.59 -16.06
CA PRO A 41 -11.09 -12.59 -17.24
C PRO A 41 -10.26 -12.49 -18.52
N GLU A 42 -10.81 -13.06 -19.63
CA GLU A 42 -10.15 -12.98 -20.92
C GLU A 42 -9.88 -11.51 -21.32
N GLY A 43 -8.66 -11.25 -21.77
CA GLY A 43 -8.19 -9.90 -22.13
C GLY A 43 -7.65 -9.06 -20.99
N ALA A 44 -7.88 -9.42 -19.72
CA ALA A 44 -7.22 -8.77 -18.60
C ALA A 44 -5.76 -9.24 -18.47
N ARG A 45 -4.90 -8.34 -18.02
CA ARG A 45 -3.46 -8.59 -17.84
C ARG A 45 -3.02 -8.13 -16.47
N HIS A 46 -1.91 -8.68 -16.01
CA HIS A 46 -1.30 -8.20 -14.75
C HIS A 46 -0.68 -6.82 -14.92
N ASP A 47 -0.71 -6.01 -13.88
CA ASP A 47 -0.21 -4.62 -13.92
C ASP A 47 1.23 -4.53 -14.41
N HIS A 48 2.11 -5.42 -13.97
CA HIS A 48 3.51 -5.45 -14.41
C HIS A 48 3.65 -5.77 -15.91
N GLU A 49 2.80 -6.63 -16.46
CA GLU A 49 2.77 -6.93 -17.90
C GLU A 49 2.31 -5.72 -18.71
N ILE A 50 1.27 -5.00 -18.22
CA ILE A 50 0.78 -3.77 -18.84
C ILE A 50 1.88 -2.72 -18.88
N ILE A 51 2.56 -2.53 -17.76
CA ILE A 51 3.66 -1.55 -17.63
C ILE A 51 4.83 -1.94 -18.54
N GLY A 52 5.22 -3.21 -18.55
CA GLY A 52 6.28 -3.70 -19.44
C GLY A 52 5.98 -3.46 -20.92
N GLN A 53 4.75 -3.78 -21.35
CA GLN A 53 4.32 -3.55 -22.74
C GLN A 53 4.23 -2.07 -23.12
N LEU A 54 3.89 -1.19 -22.18
CA LEU A 54 3.95 0.25 -22.40
C LEU A 54 5.41 0.71 -22.56
N ALA A 55 6.32 0.24 -21.72
CA ALA A 55 7.73 0.56 -21.80
C ALA A 55 8.30 0.19 -23.19
N GLU A 56 8.01 -0.98 -23.70
CA GLU A 56 8.41 -1.41 -25.04
C GLU A 56 7.92 -0.45 -26.14
N ARG A 57 6.69 0.04 -26.05
CA ARG A 57 6.15 1.02 -26.99
C ARG A 57 6.83 2.39 -26.93
N PHE A 58 7.42 2.73 -25.80
CA PHE A 58 8.27 3.92 -25.65
C PHE A 58 9.74 3.65 -26.00
N GLY A 59 10.06 2.47 -26.52
CA GLY A 59 11.43 2.12 -26.94
C GLY A 59 12.33 1.72 -25.76
N VAL A 60 11.77 1.47 -24.59
CA VAL A 60 12.48 0.97 -23.43
C VAL A 60 12.33 -0.56 -23.37
N SER A 61 13.45 -1.26 -23.50
CA SER A 61 13.46 -2.71 -23.36
C SER A 61 13.58 -3.10 -21.89
N TRP A 62 12.44 -3.43 -21.29
CA TRP A 62 12.44 -4.12 -20.00
C TRP A 62 12.26 -5.62 -20.24
N PRO A 63 13.05 -6.47 -19.58
CA PRO A 63 12.82 -7.90 -19.65
C PRO A 63 11.42 -8.20 -19.09
N SER A 64 10.74 -9.16 -19.72
CA SER A 64 9.54 -9.73 -19.12
C SER A 64 9.94 -10.39 -17.81
N SER A 65 9.47 -9.87 -16.71
CA SER A 65 9.85 -10.33 -15.38
C SER A 65 8.67 -10.97 -14.66
N THR A 66 8.93 -12.08 -14.00
CA THR A 66 7.96 -12.69 -13.09
C THR A 66 7.79 -11.84 -11.82
N PRO A 67 6.70 -11.98 -11.07
CA PRO A 67 6.56 -11.32 -9.78
C PRO A 67 7.70 -11.60 -8.80
N GLU A 68 8.31 -12.78 -8.83
CA GLU A 68 9.47 -13.11 -8.01
C GLU A 68 10.70 -12.33 -8.44
N GLU A 69 10.99 -12.23 -9.74
CA GLU A 69 12.12 -11.45 -10.24
C GLU A 69 11.97 -9.96 -9.94
N LEU A 70 10.76 -9.41 -10.06
CA LEU A 70 10.45 -8.02 -9.66
C LEU A 70 10.64 -7.81 -8.17
N TRP A 71 10.25 -8.77 -7.35
CA TRP A 71 10.49 -8.74 -5.92
C TRP A 71 11.98 -8.82 -5.58
N ASP A 72 12.73 -9.65 -6.29
CA ASP A 72 14.18 -9.77 -6.13
C ASP A 72 14.91 -8.48 -6.50
N GLU A 73 14.47 -7.80 -7.56
CA GLU A 73 14.97 -6.47 -7.89
C GLU A 73 14.66 -5.47 -6.80
N LEU A 74 13.40 -5.38 -6.34
CA LEU A 74 12.97 -4.49 -5.26
C LEU A 74 13.84 -4.68 -4.01
N ARG A 75 13.98 -5.91 -3.54
CA ARG A 75 14.74 -6.19 -2.33
C ARG A 75 16.25 -5.99 -2.49
N SER A 76 16.77 -6.04 -3.71
CA SER A 76 18.17 -5.68 -4.00
C SER A 76 18.44 -4.19 -3.80
N LEU A 77 17.44 -3.36 -4.04
CA LEU A 77 17.50 -1.91 -3.89
C LEU A 77 17.07 -1.44 -2.50
N SER A 78 16.34 -2.25 -1.76
CA SER A 78 15.81 -1.93 -0.44
C SER A 78 16.52 -2.71 0.67
N PRO A 79 17.43 -2.09 1.43
CA PRO A 79 18.09 -2.76 2.55
C PRO A 79 17.13 -3.36 3.58
N MET A 80 15.95 -2.75 3.73
CA MET A 80 14.92 -3.21 4.67
C MET A 80 14.28 -4.53 4.28
N HIS A 81 14.30 -4.89 2.99
CA HIS A 81 13.65 -6.09 2.46
C HIS A 81 14.64 -7.16 1.98
N LYS A 82 15.94 -6.89 2.06
CA LYS A 82 17.00 -7.72 1.47
C LYS A 82 16.93 -9.18 1.84
N GLY A 83 16.60 -9.48 3.08
CA GLY A 83 16.48 -10.85 3.59
C GLY A 83 15.16 -11.56 3.27
N MET A 84 14.19 -10.90 2.64
CA MET A 84 12.83 -11.42 2.43
C MET A 84 12.69 -12.13 1.08
N THR A 85 13.37 -13.23 0.87
CA THR A 85 13.20 -14.05 -0.34
C THR A 85 11.82 -14.70 -0.39
N TYR A 86 11.33 -15.03 -1.58
CA TYR A 86 10.09 -15.79 -1.74
C TYR A 86 10.11 -17.08 -0.91
N ALA A 87 11.22 -17.84 -0.98
CA ALA A 87 11.37 -19.06 -0.21
C ALA A 87 11.19 -18.86 1.32
N ARG A 88 11.66 -17.75 1.86
CA ARG A 88 11.44 -17.41 3.28
C ARG A 88 10.01 -16.97 3.58
N LEU A 89 9.43 -16.17 2.70
CA LEU A 89 8.04 -15.71 2.83
C LEU A 89 7.03 -16.87 2.68
N GLU A 90 7.42 -17.97 2.03
CA GLU A 90 6.61 -19.19 1.89
C GLU A 90 6.53 -20.02 3.18
N GLN A 91 7.54 -19.93 4.06
CA GLN A 91 7.70 -20.83 5.20
C GLN A 91 6.88 -20.46 6.44
N GLY A 92 6.08 -19.40 6.40
CA GLY A 92 5.36 -18.98 7.59
C GLY A 92 4.33 -17.89 7.33
N GLU A 93 4.07 -17.09 8.34
CA GLU A 93 3.11 -16.00 8.32
C GLU A 93 3.64 -14.72 7.63
N GLY A 94 4.78 -14.81 6.93
CA GLY A 94 5.50 -13.67 6.39
C GLY A 94 6.52 -13.08 7.37
N LEU A 95 7.19 -12.02 6.94
CA LEU A 95 8.27 -11.37 7.68
C LEU A 95 8.01 -9.88 7.84
N GLN A 96 8.30 -9.36 9.02
CA GLN A 96 8.21 -7.91 9.26
C GLN A 96 9.53 -7.21 8.92
N TRP A 97 9.49 -6.18 8.10
CA TRP A 97 10.66 -5.37 7.82
C TRP A 97 10.94 -4.37 8.96
N PRO A 98 12.21 -3.96 9.16
CA PRO A 98 13.45 -4.35 8.52
C PRO A 98 13.84 -5.82 8.66
N CYS A 99 14.32 -6.40 7.55
CA CYS A 99 14.89 -7.73 7.49
C CYS A 99 16.11 -7.68 6.55
N PRO A 100 17.26 -7.17 7.04
CA PRO A 100 18.39 -6.75 6.20
C PRO A 100 19.22 -7.89 5.62
N ASP A 101 19.08 -9.10 6.13
CA ASP A 101 19.84 -10.28 5.68
C ASP A 101 19.01 -11.56 5.76
N LEU A 102 19.55 -12.64 5.22
CA LEU A 102 18.86 -13.93 5.10
C LEU A 102 18.63 -14.63 6.44
N ASP A 103 19.45 -14.37 7.44
CA ASP A 103 19.38 -15.00 8.76
C ASP A 103 18.54 -14.16 9.75
N HIS A 104 18.25 -12.91 9.40
CA HIS A 104 17.49 -12.00 10.26
C HIS A 104 16.02 -12.43 10.39
N PRO A 105 15.47 -12.57 11.61
CA PRO A 105 14.13 -13.11 11.85
C PRO A 105 12.99 -12.15 11.46
N GLY A 106 13.29 -10.94 11.00
CA GLY A 106 12.36 -9.82 10.88
C GLY A 106 12.36 -8.95 12.14
N THR A 107 11.73 -7.79 12.06
CA THR A 107 11.70 -6.80 13.14
C THR A 107 10.29 -6.62 13.66
N GLN A 108 9.96 -7.23 14.78
CA GLN A 108 8.64 -7.13 15.38
C GLN A 108 8.35 -5.70 15.88
N TYR A 109 9.30 -5.11 16.57
CA TYR A 109 9.18 -3.76 17.12
C TYR A 109 10.16 -2.81 16.44
N LEU A 110 9.62 -1.86 15.68
CA LEU A 110 10.44 -0.87 14.97
C LEU A 110 11.13 0.04 15.99
N HIS A 111 12.44 0.27 15.78
CA HIS A 111 13.24 1.12 16.66
C HIS A 111 13.24 0.71 18.14
N ALA A 112 13.07 -0.56 18.47
CA ALA A 112 13.09 -1.07 19.85
C ALA A 112 14.35 -0.61 20.62
N TRP A 113 15.48 -0.55 19.94
CA TRP A 113 16.76 -0.09 20.49
C TRP A 113 16.74 1.32 21.07
N LEU A 114 15.78 2.20 20.70
CA LEU A 114 15.63 3.53 21.30
C LEU A 114 15.23 3.50 22.76
N TRP A 115 14.68 2.37 23.20
CA TRP A 115 14.15 2.18 24.54
C TRP A 115 15.00 1.22 25.39
N GLU A 116 16.14 0.77 24.86
CA GLU A 116 17.08 -0.06 25.58
C GLU A 116 17.92 0.82 26.55
N GLU A 117 18.26 0.28 27.72
CA GLU A 117 19.13 0.97 28.69
C GLU A 117 20.52 1.18 28.12
N ASP A 118 21.05 0.16 27.43
CA ASP A 118 22.32 0.25 26.71
C ASP A 118 22.07 0.51 25.20
N LEU A 119 22.33 1.73 24.79
CA LEU A 119 22.22 2.13 23.39
C LEU A 119 23.38 1.67 22.51
N GLY A 120 24.37 0.91 23.05
CA GLY A 120 25.53 0.43 22.29
C GLY A 120 26.32 1.57 21.61
N GLY A 121 26.46 2.71 22.27
CA GLY A 121 27.14 3.91 21.75
C GLY A 121 26.30 4.77 20.78
N ARG A 122 25.04 4.40 20.52
CA ARG A 122 24.11 5.23 19.75
C ARG A 122 23.56 6.39 20.60
N SER A 123 23.20 7.48 19.95
CA SER A 123 22.53 8.59 20.65
C SER A 123 21.08 8.24 20.95
N PRO A 124 20.54 8.66 22.12
CA PRO A 124 19.11 8.58 22.38
C PRO A 124 18.30 9.35 21.33
N ALA A 125 17.04 8.96 21.16
CA ALA A 125 16.13 9.69 20.29
C ALA A 125 15.95 11.13 20.81
N PRO A 126 16.19 12.17 19.98
CA PRO A 126 16.01 13.54 20.41
C PRO A 126 14.52 13.91 20.49
N PHE A 127 14.16 14.67 21.50
CA PHE A 127 12.88 15.38 21.51
C PHE A 127 12.95 16.59 20.60
N SER A 128 11.98 16.74 19.71
CA SER A 128 11.81 17.94 18.90
C SER A 128 10.69 18.80 19.50
N LEU A 129 11.02 20.01 19.88
CA LEU A 129 10.02 20.98 20.32
C LEU A 129 9.31 21.54 19.09
N THR A 130 8.01 21.31 19.04
CA THR A 130 7.15 21.84 17.96
C THR A 130 6.05 22.66 18.60
N ASN A 131 5.92 23.91 18.21
CA ASN A 131 4.78 24.73 18.61
C ASN A 131 3.55 24.25 17.82
N HIS A 132 2.41 24.26 18.50
CA HIS A 132 1.15 23.98 17.81
C HIS A 132 0.84 25.13 16.83
N GLU A 133 0.68 24.76 15.56
CA GLU A 133 0.14 25.66 14.54
C GLU A 133 -1.29 25.24 14.23
N GLY A 134 -2.21 26.16 14.31
CA GLY A 134 -3.59 25.92 13.90
C GLY A 134 -3.70 25.68 12.40
N PRO A 135 -4.87 25.25 11.92
CA PRO A 135 -5.10 25.08 10.50
C PRO A 135 -4.80 26.36 9.71
N LYS A 136 -4.18 26.22 8.53
CA LYS A 136 -3.81 27.36 7.68
C LYS A 136 -5.04 28.19 7.27
N GLU A 137 -6.14 27.50 6.93
CA GLU A 137 -7.40 28.15 6.60
C GLU A 137 -8.14 28.49 7.89
N GLN A 138 -8.44 29.75 8.05
CA GLN A 138 -9.22 30.24 9.17
C GLN A 138 -10.71 30.27 8.82
N LEU A 139 -11.55 30.08 9.83
CA LEU A 139 -12.99 30.24 9.68
C LEU A 139 -13.30 31.73 9.46
N THR A 140 -14.24 32.01 8.58
CA THR A 140 -14.73 33.38 8.31
C THR A 140 -16.25 33.42 8.43
N PRO A 141 -16.87 34.60 8.53
CA PRO A 141 -18.34 34.70 8.53
C PRO A 141 -19.00 34.06 7.30
N ASP A 142 -18.33 34.11 6.14
CA ASP A 142 -18.82 33.51 4.91
C ASP A 142 -18.59 32.00 4.86
N PHE A 143 -17.57 31.50 5.56
CA PHE A 143 -17.21 30.09 5.67
C PHE A 143 -17.04 29.69 7.14
N PRO A 144 -18.15 29.58 7.89
CA PRO A 144 -18.10 29.36 9.35
C PRO A 144 -17.84 27.91 9.75
N LEU A 145 -17.85 26.97 8.81
CA LEU A 145 -17.70 25.54 9.07
C LEU A 145 -16.34 25.03 8.58
N ARG A 146 -15.71 24.19 9.36
CA ARG A 146 -14.50 23.45 8.96
C ARG A 146 -14.87 22.09 8.42
N LEU A 147 -14.51 21.86 7.17
CA LEU A 147 -14.65 20.52 6.57
C LEU A 147 -13.51 19.61 7.10
N THR A 148 -13.88 18.47 7.60
CA THR A 148 -12.96 17.36 7.86
C THR A 148 -13.46 16.10 7.18
N THR A 149 -12.55 15.30 6.66
CA THR A 149 -12.89 14.03 6.04
C THR A 149 -12.55 12.89 6.98
N GLY A 150 -13.43 11.91 7.07
CA GLY A 150 -13.24 10.70 7.84
C GLY A 150 -13.38 9.46 6.97
N ARG A 151 -12.79 8.36 7.39
CA ARG A 151 -12.92 7.07 6.72
C ARG A 151 -13.94 6.21 7.43
N VAL A 152 -14.83 5.61 6.65
CA VAL A 152 -15.80 4.64 7.11
C VAL A 152 -15.32 3.24 6.72
N LEU A 153 -15.26 2.30 7.66
CA LEU A 153 -14.62 0.99 7.47
C LEU A 153 -15.25 0.14 6.38
N ASP A 154 -16.55 0.29 6.15
CA ASP A 154 -17.29 -0.46 5.14
C ASP A 154 -17.42 0.30 3.80
N SER A 155 -16.82 1.48 3.69
CA SER A 155 -16.93 2.34 2.50
C SER A 155 -15.72 3.28 2.36
N TYR A 156 -14.52 2.73 2.32
CA TYR A 156 -13.33 3.56 2.45
C TYR A 156 -12.53 3.81 1.17
N ASN A 157 -12.94 3.31 0.03
CA ASN A 157 -12.30 3.59 -1.26
C ASN A 157 -13.32 3.84 -2.36
N THR A 158 -12.90 4.50 -3.42
CA THR A 158 -13.76 4.89 -4.55
C THR A 158 -14.46 3.70 -5.20
N GLY A 159 -13.83 2.52 -5.24
CA GLY A 159 -14.43 1.31 -5.81
C GLY A 159 -15.69 0.85 -5.09
N VAL A 160 -15.79 1.08 -3.80
CA VAL A 160 -17.00 0.82 -3.00
C VAL A 160 -18.12 1.77 -3.40
N GLN A 161 -17.81 3.04 -3.67
CA GLN A 161 -18.77 4.07 -4.06
C GLN A 161 -19.26 3.92 -5.51
N THR A 162 -18.48 3.29 -6.37
CA THR A 162 -18.82 3.05 -7.79
C THR A 162 -19.61 1.77 -8.04
N ARG A 163 -20.22 1.18 -7.01
CA ARG A 163 -21.10 -0.01 -7.04
C ARG A 163 -20.38 -1.35 -7.23
N GLY A 164 -19.07 -1.41 -7.10
CA GLY A 164 -18.34 -2.68 -7.07
C GLY A 164 -18.65 -3.52 -5.83
N TYR A 165 -19.00 -2.83 -4.75
CA TYR A 165 -19.45 -3.40 -3.48
C TYR A 165 -20.49 -2.49 -2.85
N SER A 166 -21.57 -3.03 -2.34
CA SER A 166 -22.54 -2.29 -1.54
C SER A 166 -22.59 -2.86 -0.12
N SER A 167 -22.29 -2.01 0.87
CA SER A 167 -22.47 -2.38 2.26
C SER A 167 -23.96 -2.65 2.53
N PRO A 168 -24.31 -3.78 3.16
CA PRO A 168 -25.69 -4.03 3.59
C PRO A 168 -26.14 -3.13 4.75
N ILE A 169 -25.20 -2.46 5.40
CA ILE A 169 -25.43 -1.68 6.63
C ILE A 169 -25.59 -0.20 6.31
N ARG A 170 -24.95 0.29 5.26
CA ARG A 170 -24.91 1.72 4.94
C ARG A 170 -25.02 1.97 3.44
N SER A 171 -25.87 2.92 3.07
CA SER A 171 -26.00 3.39 1.68
C SER A 171 -25.63 4.87 1.60
N GLY A 172 -24.58 5.17 0.85
CA GLY A 172 -24.17 6.54 0.57
C GLY A 172 -23.11 7.10 1.52
N VAL A 173 -22.88 8.39 1.41
CA VAL A 173 -21.93 9.16 2.22
C VAL A 173 -22.72 10.20 3.00
N ASP A 174 -22.59 10.19 4.30
CA ASP A 174 -23.28 11.10 5.21
C ASP A 174 -22.42 12.36 5.44
N LEU A 175 -23.09 13.48 5.59
CA LEU A 175 -22.51 14.72 6.12
C LEU A 175 -22.94 14.88 7.58
N GLU A 176 -21.97 14.79 8.47
CA GLU A 176 -22.19 14.98 9.90
C GLU A 176 -21.85 16.43 10.29
N ILE A 177 -22.77 17.11 10.96
CA ILE A 177 -22.58 18.49 11.43
C ILE A 177 -22.74 18.50 12.94
N SER A 178 -21.76 19.12 13.64
CA SER A 178 -21.85 19.28 15.09
C SER A 178 -23.01 20.17 15.47
N HIS A 179 -23.81 19.75 16.43
CA HIS A 179 -24.80 20.58 17.11
C HIS A 179 -24.09 21.44 18.14
N GLN A 180 -23.86 22.68 17.83
CA GLN A 180 -23.46 23.70 18.82
C GLN A 180 -24.63 24.60 19.18
#